data_5b65a221384aac2c80466dc5dbe522cf
#
_entry.id   5b65a221384aac2c80466dc5dbe522cf
#
_cell.length_a   1.000
_cell.length_b   1.000
_cell.length_c   1.000
_cell.angle_alpha   90.00
_cell.angle_beta   90.00
_cell.angle_gamma   90.00
#
_symmetry.space_group_name_H-M   'P 1'
#
loop_
_entity.id
_entity.type
_entity.pdbx_description
1 polymer ?
#
loop_
_entity_poly.entity_id
_entity_poly.type
_entity_poly.pdbx_seq_one_letter_code
_entity_poly.pdbx_strand_id
1 'polypeptide(L)'
;MILKTENLILTPLSEKELDGNYVNWLNDKEVCKYNSHGDTLYTKEMAIEFIKSVQNNPACEVYAVYYNNTHIGNISLQNIDKKNHCVEIAYLFGEKEYWGKGFATEASQALIKRAFEDLKMHRIYFGTHIENIGMQKVGEKLGFQKEGIFKEALFKNGKYSDIVRYGLINK
;
A
#
# COMPACT_ATOMS: atom_id res chain seq x y z
N MET A 1 -7.89 -9.69 -11.15
CA MET A 1 -9.10 -10.09 -10.37
C MET A 1 -9.65 -8.83 -9.72
N ILE A 2 -10.98 -8.66 -9.65
CA ILE A 2 -11.62 -7.55 -8.90
C ILE A 2 -11.98 -8.08 -7.52
N LEU A 3 -11.63 -7.33 -6.46
CA LEU A 3 -12.04 -7.61 -5.09
C LEU A 3 -13.13 -6.63 -4.67
N LYS A 4 -14.14 -7.12 -3.98
CA LYS A 4 -15.25 -6.30 -3.47
C LYS A 4 -15.37 -6.48 -1.96
N THR A 5 -15.61 -5.38 -1.28
CA THR A 5 -15.89 -5.33 0.16
C THR A 5 -17.26 -4.70 0.39
N GLU A 6 -17.59 -4.33 1.61
CA GLU A 6 -18.86 -3.66 1.92
C GLU A 6 -18.97 -2.30 1.20
N ASN A 7 -17.91 -1.50 1.23
CA ASN A 7 -17.92 -0.14 0.71
C ASN A 7 -16.99 0.07 -0.50
N LEU A 8 -16.02 -0.82 -0.73
CA LEU A 8 -14.95 -0.60 -1.69
C LEU A 8 -14.98 -1.59 -2.85
N ILE A 9 -14.49 -1.11 -3.99
CA ILE A 9 -14.14 -1.94 -5.14
C ILE A 9 -12.64 -1.77 -5.39
N LEU A 10 -11.90 -2.88 -5.40
CA LEU A 10 -10.49 -2.91 -5.70
C LEU A 10 -10.30 -3.53 -7.09
N THR A 11 -9.77 -2.77 -8.02
CA THR A 11 -9.48 -3.22 -9.40
C THR A 11 -7.97 -3.27 -9.63
N PRO A 12 -7.45 -4.19 -10.44
CA PRO A 12 -6.05 -4.12 -10.83
C PRO A 12 -5.71 -2.73 -11.38
N LEU A 13 -4.61 -2.15 -10.88
CA LEU A 13 -4.16 -0.83 -11.31
C LEU A 13 -3.87 -0.83 -12.80
N SER A 14 -4.33 0.19 -13.51
CA SER A 14 -4.20 0.37 -14.95
C SER A 14 -3.94 1.82 -15.33
N GLU A 15 -3.72 2.11 -16.60
CA GLU A 15 -3.53 3.48 -17.08
C GLU A 15 -4.80 4.35 -16.95
N LYS A 16 -5.97 3.76 -16.73
CA LYS A 16 -7.23 4.47 -16.46
C LYS A 16 -7.13 5.41 -15.25
N GLU A 17 -6.39 5.01 -14.23
CA GLU A 17 -6.22 5.80 -12.99
C GLU A 17 -5.39 7.08 -13.22
N LEU A 18 -4.71 7.19 -14.37
CA LEU A 18 -3.93 8.37 -14.76
C LEU A 18 -4.79 9.55 -15.22
N ASP A 19 -6.09 9.31 -15.48
CA ASP A 19 -7.05 10.38 -15.80
C ASP A 19 -7.56 11.09 -14.54
N GLY A 20 -7.25 10.56 -13.36
CA GLY A 20 -7.61 11.12 -12.06
C GLY A 20 -6.42 11.77 -11.34
N ASN A 21 -6.46 11.73 -10.00
CA ASN A 21 -5.49 12.40 -9.14
C ASN A 21 -4.23 11.57 -8.82
N TYR A 22 -4.08 10.39 -9.37
CA TYR A 22 -3.01 9.46 -8.98
C TYR A 22 -1.61 10.08 -9.06
N VAL A 23 -1.27 10.76 -10.15
CA VAL A 23 0.04 11.43 -10.30
C VAL A 23 0.18 12.60 -9.33
N ASN A 24 -0.91 13.34 -9.07
CA ASN A 24 -0.91 14.45 -8.12
C ASN A 24 -0.62 13.98 -6.69
N TRP A 25 -1.12 12.81 -6.28
CA TRP A 25 -0.82 12.25 -4.96
C TRP A 25 0.66 12.02 -4.74
N LEU A 26 1.36 11.54 -5.78
CA LEU A 26 2.80 11.25 -5.72
C LEU A 26 3.68 12.51 -5.67
N ASN A 27 3.07 13.67 -5.93
CA ASN A 27 3.68 14.99 -5.81
C ASN A 27 3.17 15.80 -4.59
N ASP A 28 2.15 15.28 -3.88
CA ASP A 28 1.61 15.94 -2.69
C ASP A 28 2.47 15.60 -1.47
N LYS A 29 3.06 16.64 -0.86
CA LYS A 29 3.97 16.49 0.29
C LYS A 29 3.30 15.89 1.52
N GLU A 30 1.99 16.09 1.69
CA GLU A 30 1.25 15.54 2.83
C GLU A 30 0.92 14.06 2.60
N VAL A 31 0.48 13.69 1.40
CA VAL A 31 0.27 12.30 0.98
C VAL A 31 1.57 11.50 1.07
N CYS A 32 2.66 12.11 0.63
CA CYS A 32 3.97 11.47 0.58
C CYS A 32 4.81 11.65 1.86
N LYS A 33 4.25 12.21 2.93
CA LYS A 33 4.99 12.54 4.15
C LYS A 33 5.78 11.34 4.72
N TYR A 34 5.23 10.15 4.64
CA TYR A 34 5.76 8.95 5.29
C TYR A 34 6.20 7.84 4.34
N ASN A 35 6.21 8.09 3.03
CA ASN A 35 6.65 7.13 2.02
C ASN A 35 7.86 7.65 1.23
N SER A 36 8.36 6.89 0.28
CA SER A 36 9.54 7.23 -0.52
C SER A 36 9.28 8.19 -1.69
N HIS A 37 8.04 8.65 -1.87
CA HIS A 37 7.68 9.60 -2.92
C HIS A 37 7.70 11.06 -2.43
N GLY A 38 7.58 12.02 -3.34
CA GLY A 38 7.43 13.43 -3.03
C GLY A 38 8.74 14.23 -2.89
N ASP A 39 9.91 13.60 -3.01
CA ASP A 39 11.21 14.27 -2.97
C ASP A 39 11.64 14.77 -4.36
N THR A 40 11.15 14.13 -5.41
CA THR A 40 11.36 14.49 -6.81
C THR A 40 10.03 14.55 -7.54
N LEU A 41 9.97 15.33 -8.62
CA LEU A 41 8.77 15.41 -9.44
C LEU A 41 8.46 14.05 -10.06
N TYR A 42 7.25 13.55 -9.81
CA TYR A 42 6.74 12.32 -10.41
C TYR A 42 5.86 12.67 -11.61
N THR A 43 6.17 12.12 -12.77
CA THR A 43 5.46 12.45 -14.02
C THR A 43 4.47 11.37 -14.42
N LYS A 44 3.57 11.71 -15.36
CA LYS A 44 2.64 10.73 -15.94
C LYS A 44 3.36 9.60 -16.64
N GLU A 45 4.47 9.88 -17.32
CA GLU A 45 5.31 8.88 -18.00
C GLU A 45 5.90 7.87 -16.99
N MET A 46 6.41 8.35 -15.86
CA MET A 46 6.90 7.48 -14.76
C MET A 46 5.78 6.60 -14.21
N ALA A 47 4.56 7.13 -14.09
CA ALA A 47 3.41 6.36 -13.65
C ALA A 47 3.02 5.27 -14.67
N ILE A 48 3.07 5.57 -15.97
CA ILE A 48 2.84 4.58 -17.05
C ILE A 48 3.88 3.45 -16.97
N GLU A 49 5.16 3.79 -16.83
CA GLU A 49 6.24 2.82 -16.70
C GLU A 49 6.04 1.93 -15.46
N PHE A 50 5.69 2.52 -14.32
CA PHE A 50 5.38 1.77 -13.11
C PHE A 50 4.21 0.81 -13.32
N ILE A 51 3.08 1.28 -13.87
CA ILE A 51 1.89 0.46 -14.14
C ILE A 51 2.26 -0.74 -15.03
N LYS A 52 3.00 -0.51 -16.12
CA LYS A 52 3.45 -1.57 -17.02
C LYS A 52 4.37 -2.57 -16.31
N SER A 53 5.25 -2.08 -15.45
CA SER A 53 6.19 -2.93 -14.70
C SER A 53 5.45 -3.86 -13.73
N VAL A 54 4.45 -3.36 -13.01
CA VAL A 54 3.70 -4.18 -12.02
C VAL A 54 2.71 -5.12 -12.69
N GLN A 55 2.10 -4.76 -13.81
CA GLN A 55 1.20 -5.64 -14.57
C GLN A 55 1.89 -6.90 -15.08
N ASN A 56 3.18 -6.83 -15.37
CA ASN A 56 3.99 -7.95 -15.87
C ASN A 56 4.82 -8.62 -14.78
N ASN A 57 4.69 -8.22 -13.52
CA ASN A 57 5.46 -8.75 -12.42
C ASN A 57 4.67 -9.76 -11.59
N PRO A 58 4.97 -11.08 -11.66
CA PRO A 58 4.26 -12.10 -10.88
C PRO A 58 4.49 -12.01 -9.36
N ALA A 59 5.47 -11.21 -8.94
CA ALA A 59 5.76 -10.96 -7.53
C ALA A 59 5.05 -9.71 -6.98
N CYS A 60 4.11 -9.13 -7.75
CA CYS A 60 3.40 -7.92 -7.35
C CYS A 60 1.95 -7.91 -7.84
N GLU A 61 1.02 -7.55 -6.96
CA GLU A 61 -0.37 -7.25 -7.32
C GLU A 61 -0.70 -5.85 -6.79
N VAL A 62 -1.02 -4.90 -7.66
CA VAL A 62 -1.40 -3.54 -7.27
C VAL A 62 -2.85 -3.30 -7.63
N TYR A 63 -3.62 -2.79 -6.67
CA TYR A 63 -5.03 -2.50 -6.83
C TYR A 63 -5.31 -1.01 -6.63
N ALA A 64 -6.07 -0.44 -7.55
CA ALA A 64 -6.74 0.84 -7.36
C ALA A 64 -7.97 0.64 -6.48
N VAL A 65 -8.13 1.45 -5.45
CA VAL A 65 -9.22 1.40 -4.47
C VAL A 65 -10.25 2.46 -4.81
N TYR A 66 -11.49 2.02 -5.02
CA TYR A 66 -12.60 2.90 -5.34
C TYR A 66 -13.65 2.90 -4.23
N TYR A 67 -14.12 4.09 -3.88
CA TYR A 67 -15.31 4.34 -3.07
C TYR A 67 -16.29 5.20 -3.86
N ASN A 68 -17.53 4.74 -4.04
CA ASN A 68 -18.55 5.46 -4.83
C ASN A 68 -18.04 5.97 -6.19
N ASN A 69 -17.35 5.10 -6.95
CA ASN A 69 -16.72 5.41 -8.24
C ASN A 69 -15.55 6.41 -8.19
N THR A 70 -15.16 6.90 -7.02
CA THR A 70 -13.99 7.75 -6.85
C THR A 70 -12.77 6.90 -6.54
N HIS A 71 -11.69 7.06 -7.31
CA HIS A 71 -10.40 6.45 -7.00
C HIS A 71 -9.77 7.18 -5.80
N ILE A 72 -9.66 6.51 -4.65
CA ILE A 72 -9.24 7.12 -3.38
C ILE A 72 -7.83 6.74 -2.94
N GLY A 73 -7.25 5.73 -3.56
CA GLY A 73 -5.92 5.25 -3.20
C GLY A 73 -5.54 3.97 -3.92
N ASN A 74 -4.34 3.50 -3.66
CA ASN A 74 -3.83 2.21 -4.11
C ASN A 74 -3.40 1.36 -2.92
N ILE A 75 -3.56 0.05 -3.06
CA ILE A 75 -3.06 -0.94 -2.12
C ILE A 75 -2.41 -2.09 -2.89
N SER A 76 -1.37 -2.68 -2.36
CA SER A 76 -0.63 -3.71 -3.10
C SER A 76 -0.13 -4.84 -2.22
N LEU A 77 0.03 -6.01 -2.83
CA LEU A 77 0.85 -7.11 -2.37
C LEU A 77 2.16 -7.07 -3.19
N GLN A 78 3.28 -6.91 -2.52
CA GLN A 78 4.60 -6.77 -3.13
C GLN A 78 5.55 -7.83 -2.58
N ASN A 79 6.64 -8.08 -3.31
CA ASN A 79 7.64 -9.05 -2.88
C ASN A 79 7.01 -10.42 -2.55
N ILE A 80 6.07 -10.88 -3.41
CA ILE A 80 5.42 -12.18 -3.25
C ILE A 80 6.48 -13.27 -3.38
N ASP A 81 6.89 -13.82 -2.23
CA ASP A 81 7.88 -14.89 -2.14
C ASP A 81 7.16 -16.23 -1.95
N LYS A 82 7.00 -16.95 -3.05
CA LYS A 82 6.35 -18.27 -3.05
C LYS A 82 7.17 -19.36 -2.35
N LYS A 83 8.49 -19.18 -2.24
CA LYS A 83 9.37 -20.14 -1.56
C LYS A 83 9.23 -20.06 -0.05
N ASN A 84 9.23 -18.84 0.49
CA ASN A 84 9.13 -18.58 1.92
C ASN A 84 7.69 -18.31 2.36
N HIS A 85 6.70 -18.34 1.42
CA HIS A 85 5.30 -18.06 1.66
C HIS A 85 5.06 -16.73 2.39
N CYS A 86 5.79 -15.67 1.98
CA CYS A 86 5.65 -14.35 2.58
C CYS A 86 5.39 -13.26 1.53
N VAL A 87 4.74 -12.17 1.96
CA VAL A 87 4.37 -11.05 1.10
C VAL A 87 4.33 -9.75 1.89
N GLU A 88 4.71 -8.66 1.25
CA GLU A 88 4.60 -7.32 1.79
C GLU A 88 3.28 -6.67 1.35
N ILE A 89 2.57 -6.02 2.27
CA ILE A 89 1.43 -5.17 1.96
C ILE A 89 1.87 -3.70 2.02
N ALA A 90 1.52 -2.92 0.98
CA ALA A 90 1.88 -1.51 0.90
C ALA A 90 0.68 -0.63 0.51
N TYR A 91 0.73 0.66 0.86
CA TYR A 91 -0.42 1.56 0.83
C TYR A 91 -0.06 2.91 0.22
N LEU A 92 -0.98 3.47 -0.54
CA LEU A 92 -0.99 4.86 -0.98
C LEU A 92 -2.44 5.35 -1.04
N PHE A 93 -2.96 5.96 0.02
CA PHE A 93 -4.28 6.60 0.03
C PHE A 93 -4.10 8.10 -0.19
N GLY A 94 -4.44 8.57 -1.38
CA GLY A 94 -4.14 9.92 -1.84
C GLY A 94 -5.25 10.93 -1.63
N GLU A 95 -6.52 10.51 -1.64
CA GLU A 95 -7.65 11.40 -1.42
C GLU A 95 -7.85 11.68 0.06
N LYS A 96 -7.36 12.83 0.52
CA LYS A 96 -7.29 13.20 1.95
C LYS A 96 -8.67 13.29 2.62
N GLU A 97 -9.71 13.65 1.90
CA GLU A 97 -11.08 13.71 2.43
C GLU A 97 -11.63 12.35 2.89
N TYR A 98 -11.00 11.26 2.44
CA TYR A 98 -11.36 9.89 2.83
C TYR A 98 -10.47 9.30 3.93
N TRP A 99 -9.48 10.05 4.42
CA TRP A 99 -8.66 9.60 5.53
C TRP A 99 -9.44 9.49 6.84
N GLY A 100 -9.04 8.57 7.70
CA GLY A 100 -9.68 8.35 8.99
C GLY A 100 -11.04 7.66 8.95
N LYS A 101 -11.56 7.33 7.76
CA LYS A 101 -12.88 6.68 7.59
C LYS A 101 -12.84 5.14 7.60
N GLY A 102 -11.68 4.55 7.85
CA GLY A 102 -11.53 3.09 7.93
C GLY A 102 -11.25 2.38 6.60
N PHE A 103 -11.20 3.10 5.47
CA PHE A 103 -11.05 2.49 4.14
C PHE A 103 -9.71 1.77 3.96
N ALA A 104 -8.62 2.26 4.56
CA ALA A 104 -7.35 1.53 4.54
C ALA A 104 -7.46 0.18 5.27
N THR A 105 -8.15 0.12 6.39
CA THR A 105 -8.40 -1.12 7.13
C THR A 105 -9.26 -2.09 6.30
N GLU A 106 -10.34 -1.60 5.71
CA GLU A 106 -11.26 -2.41 4.88
C GLU A 106 -10.57 -2.98 3.63
N ALA A 107 -9.82 -2.15 2.91
CA ALA A 107 -9.04 -2.60 1.76
C ALA A 107 -7.98 -3.64 2.16
N SER A 108 -7.33 -3.45 3.33
CA SER A 108 -6.35 -4.40 3.84
C SER A 108 -6.96 -5.76 4.16
N GLN A 109 -8.16 -5.82 4.72
CA GLN A 109 -8.85 -7.08 4.99
C GLN A 109 -9.06 -7.89 3.71
N ALA A 110 -9.42 -7.24 2.60
CA ALA A 110 -9.56 -7.89 1.30
C ALA A 110 -8.21 -8.46 0.80
N LEU A 111 -7.11 -7.72 0.95
CA LEU A 111 -5.79 -8.19 0.54
C LEU A 111 -5.23 -9.26 1.47
N ILE A 112 -5.47 -9.17 2.77
CA ILE A 112 -5.10 -10.22 3.74
C ILE A 112 -5.80 -11.54 3.37
N LYS A 113 -7.10 -11.47 3.09
CA LYS A 113 -7.86 -12.63 2.59
C LYS A 113 -7.25 -13.18 1.29
N ARG A 114 -7.00 -12.32 0.31
CA ARG A 114 -6.35 -12.67 -0.96
C ARG A 114 -5.01 -13.39 -0.73
N ALA A 115 -4.16 -12.83 0.14
CA ALA A 115 -2.85 -13.39 0.42
C ALA A 115 -2.93 -14.76 1.10
N PHE A 116 -3.77 -14.92 2.12
CA PHE A 116 -3.86 -16.15 2.88
C PHE A 116 -4.65 -17.25 2.16
N GLU A 117 -5.83 -16.90 1.62
CA GLU A 117 -6.74 -17.91 1.06
C GLU A 117 -6.39 -18.29 -0.39
N ASP A 118 -6.05 -17.28 -1.24
CA ASP A 118 -5.84 -17.55 -2.67
C ASP A 118 -4.35 -17.78 -2.99
N LEU A 119 -3.48 -16.91 -2.50
CA LEU A 119 -2.04 -17.01 -2.76
C LEU A 119 -1.33 -18.00 -1.83
N LYS A 120 -2.02 -18.51 -0.79
CA LYS A 120 -1.48 -19.46 0.19
C LYS A 120 -0.23 -18.96 0.91
N MET A 121 -0.18 -17.65 1.17
CA MET A 121 0.90 -17.07 1.97
C MET A 121 0.74 -17.49 3.43
N HIS A 122 1.86 -17.68 4.12
CA HIS A 122 1.90 -17.94 5.56
C HIS A 122 2.08 -16.66 6.36
N ARG A 123 2.73 -15.65 5.74
CA ARG A 123 3.12 -14.42 6.41
C ARG A 123 2.86 -13.19 5.54
N ILE A 124 2.26 -12.17 6.15
CA ILE A 124 2.15 -10.82 5.58
C ILE A 124 2.95 -9.88 6.48
N TYR A 125 3.67 -8.93 5.90
CA TYR A 125 4.38 -7.90 6.66
C TYR A 125 4.23 -6.54 6.00
N PHE A 126 4.48 -5.48 6.76
CA PHE A 126 4.66 -4.12 6.24
C PHE A 126 5.65 -3.33 7.08
N GLY A 127 6.21 -2.28 6.47
CA GLY A 127 6.99 -1.28 7.16
C GLY A 127 6.37 0.10 7.00
N THR A 128 6.46 0.93 8.02
CA THR A 128 6.01 2.32 7.93
C THR A 128 6.92 3.23 8.73
N HIS A 129 6.96 4.52 8.35
CA HIS A 129 7.69 5.53 9.10
C HIS A 129 7.26 5.52 10.58
N ILE A 130 8.22 5.64 11.50
CA ILE A 130 7.94 5.54 12.94
C ILE A 130 6.92 6.58 13.44
N GLU A 131 6.84 7.74 12.79
CA GLU A 131 5.86 8.78 13.12
C GLU A 131 4.48 8.57 12.45
N ASN A 132 4.34 7.58 11.56
CA ASN A 132 3.08 7.29 10.91
C ASN A 132 2.15 6.49 11.84
N ILE A 133 1.67 7.14 12.88
CA ILE A 133 0.81 6.52 13.90
C ILE A 133 -0.50 5.99 13.30
N GLY A 134 -1.00 6.66 12.25
CA GLY A 134 -2.21 6.21 11.56
C GLY A 134 -2.06 4.80 10.99
N MET A 135 -0.98 4.53 10.27
CA MET A 135 -0.72 3.19 9.69
C MET A 135 -0.37 2.14 10.77
N GLN A 136 0.32 2.53 11.83
CA GLN A 136 0.58 1.62 12.96
C GLN A 136 -0.75 1.15 13.56
N LYS A 137 -1.70 2.05 13.84
CA LYS A 137 -3.04 1.70 14.34
C LYS A 137 -3.83 0.83 13.37
N VAL A 138 -3.73 1.05 12.06
CA VAL A 138 -4.35 0.17 11.06
C VAL A 138 -3.78 -1.24 11.17
N GLY A 139 -2.46 -1.39 11.25
CA GLY A 139 -1.81 -2.68 11.43
C GLY A 139 -2.25 -3.39 12.72
N GLU A 140 -2.21 -2.70 13.84
CA GLU A 140 -2.63 -3.24 15.14
C GLU A 140 -4.09 -3.70 15.14
N LYS A 141 -5.00 -2.89 14.55
CA LYS A 141 -6.43 -3.25 14.40
C LYS A 141 -6.64 -4.51 13.55
N LEU A 142 -5.77 -4.75 12.58
CA LEU A 142 -5.79 -5.93 11.71
C LEU A 142 -5.09 -7.16 12.32
N GLY A 143 -4.53 -7.03 13.54
CA GLY A 143 -3.85 -8.12 14.25
C GLY A 143 -2.37 -8.25 13.94
N PHE A 144 -1.79 -7.33 13.19
CA PHE A 144 -0.34 -7.31 12.99
C PHE A 144 0.39 -7.07 14.31
N GLN A 145 1.49 -7.77 14.51
CA GLN A 145 2.36 -7.61 15.67
C GLN A 145 3.60 -6.79 15.29
N LYS A 146 3.99 -5.85 16.14
CA LYS A 146 5.24 -5.12 15.97
C LYS A 146 6.42 -6.07 16.18
N GLU A 147 7.30 -6.14 15.18
CA GLU A 147 8.44 -7.06 15.19
C GLU A 147 9.78 -6.37 15.41
N GLY A 148 9.85 -5.08 15.15
CA GLY A 148 11.10 -4.34 15.36
C GLY A 148 11.10 -2.96 14.77
N ILE A 149 12.22 -2.27 14.97
CA ILE A 149 12.51 -0.96 14.41
C ILE A 149 13.82 -1.06 13.62
N PHE A 150 13.74 -0.67 12.34
CA PHE A 150 14.90 -0.54 11.47
C PHE A 150 15.41 0.89 11.60
N LYS A 151 16.54 1.02 12.26
CA LYS A 151 17.15 2.32 12.53
C LYS A 151 17.64 2.98 11.24
N GLU A 152 17.28 4.25 11.05
CA GLU A 152 17.74 5.08 9.93
C GLU A 152 17.53 4.42 8.56
N ALA A 153 16.45 3.66 8.41
CA ALA A 153 16.16 2.86 7.22
C ALA A 153 15.46 3.63 6.09
N LEU A 154 15.08 4.87 6.32
CA LEU A 154 14.49 5.77 5.30
C LEU A 154 15.27 7.07 5.28
N PHE A 155 15.76 7.47 4.10
CA PHE A 155 16.31 8.81 3.88
C PHE A 155 15.26 9.65 3.13
N LYS A 156 14.85 10.78 3.73
CA LYS A 156 13.83 11.66 3.17
C LYS A 156 14.05 13.10 3.59
N ASN A 157 13.93 14.04 2.64
CA ASN A 157 14.11 15.47 2.91
C ASN A 157 15.42 15.79 3.64
N GLY A 158 16.51 15.11 3.27
CA GLY A 158 17.84 15.32 3.85
C GLY A 158 18.03 14.73 5.26
N LYS A 159 17.10 13.88 5.74
CA LYS A 159 17.16 13.26 7.07
C LYS A 159 16.95 11.76 7.01
N TYR A 160 17.62 11.05 7.88
CA TYR A 160 17.36 9.63 8.15
C TYR A 160 16.20 9.47 9.14
N SER A 161 15.40 8.46 8.94
CA SER A 161 14.25 8.15 9.79
C SER A 161 14.12 6.65 10.01
N ASP A 162 13.56 6.27 11.15
CA ASP A 162 13.33 4.88 11.50
C ASP A 162 12.07 4.34 10.81
N ILE A 163 12.11 3.06 10.46
CA ILE A 163 10.96 2.29 9.97
C ILE A 163 10.56 1.28 11.04
N VAL A 164 9.30 1.27 11.44
CA VAL A 164 8.74 0.21 12.27
C VAL A 164 8.18 -0.91 11.39
N ARG A 165 8.50 -2.15 11.74
CA ARG A 165 8.07 -3.37 11.04
C ARG A 165 7.01 -4.10 11.81
N TYR A 166 5.99 -4.56 11.09
CA TYR A 166 4.87 -5.34 11.57
C TYR A 166 4.72 -6.62 10.76
N GLY A 167 4.29 -7.70 11.40
CA GLY A 167 4.01 -8.98 10.76
C GLY A 167 2.69 -9.60 11.22
N LEU A 168 2.05 -10.34 10.32
CA LEU A 168 0.83 -11.11 10.56
C LEU A 168 1.04 -12.52 10.03
N ILE A 169 0.79 -13.52 10.88
CA ILE A 169 0.95 -14.95 10.57
C ILE A 169 -0.42 -15.56 10.36
N ASN A 170 -0.56 -16.33 9.29
CA ASN A 170 -1.73 -17.18 9.04
C ASN A 170 -1.72 -18.35 10.04
N LYS A 171 -2.73 -18.42 10.91
CA LYS A 171 -2.87 -19.45 11.93
C LYS A 171 -3.83 -20.56 11.47
#